data_72d702354eaf80fe40efa9847416916c
#
_entry.id   72d702354eaf80fe40efa9847416916c
#
_cell.length_a   1.000
_cell.length_b   1.000
_cell.length_c   1.000
_cell.angle_alpha   90.00
_cell.angle_beta   90.00
_cell.angle_gamma   90.00
#
_symmetry.space_group_name_H-M   'P 1'
#
loop_
_entity.id
_entity.type
_entity.pdbx_description
1 polymer ?
#
loop_
_entity_poly.entity_id
_entity_poly.type
_entity_poly.pdbx_seq_one_letter_code
_entity_poly.pdbx_strand_id
1 'polypeptide(L)'
;MPSLYFGTELKLHKEVKPLILAFISGVESGKIKKNNMTPEEEKRVDRAIEILEESPIYLEREPNYDCMFLENMIEKYVNQYEVGAIMIDYVELTPPMIGEYTRMTRGLQAREDSILLNVSTVLKNLAEEFDVFIKIYTQISDNARRDHTIRDSGAIKGSKSLQVRADLGVVVMRPVERELSMLKPLIDLYGEPNICLNIYKNRDGDLGEFKVWGRINLGNYHFEELFITDWSYRPFREKIEKVYLHSDTKDEFVSELETDTVHIMEDDDLPMFDEETGEIIEEVRKPRGIRRSRS
;
A
#
# COMPACT_ATOMS: atom_id res chain seq x y z
N MET A 1 -10.26 -12.07 7.48
CA MET A 1 -9.66 -12.93 6.43
C MET A 1 -8.23 -13.25 6.85
N PRO A 2 -7.85 -14.54 6.98
CA PRO A 2 -6.48 -14.92 7.29
C PRO A 2 -5.50 -14.40 6.24
N SER A 3 -4.33 -13.95 6.70
CA SER A 3 -3.34 -13.29 5.84
C SER A 3 -1.94 -13.83 6.07
N LEU A 4 -1.14 -13.92 5.00
CA LEU A 4 0.26 -14.31 5.04
C LEU A 4 1.15 -13.15 4.64
N TYR A 5 2.10 -12.78 5.51
CA TYR A 5 3.23 -11.93 5.16
C TYR A 5 4.46 -12.81 4.94
N PHE A 6 5.02 -12.74 3.75
CA PHE A 6 6.25 -13.41 3.38
C PHE A 6 7.37 -12.39 3.18
N GLY A 7 8.29 -12.36 4.13
CA GLY A 7 9.43 -11.44 4.12
C GLY A 7 10.68 -12.09 3.54
N THR A 8 11.39 -11.38 2.70
CA THR A 8 12.65 -11.87 2.11
C THR A 8 13.88 -11.26 2.80
N GLU A 9 13.76 -10.03 3.29
CA GLU A 9 14.89 -9.28 3.87
C GLU A 9 14.73 -9.08 5.37
N LEU A 10 13.60 -8.51 5.82
CA LEU A 10 13.42 -8.07 7.19
C LEU A 10 13.31 -9.24 8.18
N LYS A 11 13.91 -9.08 9.37
CA LYS A 11 13.81 -10.05 10.46
C LYS A 11 12.45 -9.92 11.15
N LEU A 12 11.66 -11.01 11.16
CA LEU A 12 10.30 -11.02 11.66
C LEU A 12 10.17 -10.42 13.07
N HIS A 13 10.94 -10.93 14.04
CA HIS A 13 10.81 -10.49 15.45
C HIS A 13 11.42 -9.12 15.74
N LYS A 14 12.49 -8.72 15.03
CA LYS A 14 13.23 -7.49 15.34
C LYS A 14 12.77 -6.29 14.52
N GLU A 15 12.17 -6.55 13.35
CA GLU A 15 11.85 -5.51 12.38
C GLU A 15 10.36 -5.52 12.03
N VAL A 16 9.79 -6.64 11.57
CA VAL A 16 8.40 -6.70 11.11
C VAL A 16 7.40 -6.56 12.26
N LYS A 17 7.51 -7.39 13.31
CA LYS A 17 6.58 -7.30 14.46
C LYS A 17 6.51 -5.91 15.09
N PRO A 18 7.64 -5.21 15.36
CA PRO A 18 7.56 -3.84 15.88
C PRO A 18 6.88 -2.84 14.96
N LEU A 19 6.89 -3.04 13.63
CA LEU A 19 6.14 -2.21 12.68
C LEU A 19 4.64 -2.45 12.80
N ILE A 20 4.23 -3.72 12.88
CA ILE A 20 2.82 -4.09 13.07
C ILE A 20 2.31 -3.56 14.42
N LEU A 21 3.08 -3.74 15.50
CA LEU A 21 2.72 -3.23 16.83
C LEU A 21 2.62 -1.71 16.85
N ALA A 22 3.51 -1.00 16.14
CA ALA A 22 3.45 0.45 16.02
C ALA A 22 2.18 0.91 15.29
N PHE A 23 1.79 0.19 14.25
CA PHE A 23 0.55 0.46 13.52
C PHE A 23 -0.69 0.24 14.40
N ILE A 24 -0.78 -0.89 15.11
CA ILE A 24 -1.94 -1.21 15.94
C ILE A 24 -2.02 -0.28 17.16
N SER A 25 -0.89 -0.05 17.88
CA SER A 25 -0.86 0.73 19.11
C SER A 25 -0.84 2.24 18.93
N GLY A 26 -0.49 2.72 17.72
CA GLY A 26 -0.20 4.13 17.47
C GLY A 26 1.10 4.63 18.11
N VAL A 27 1.90 3.75 18.74
CA VAL A 27 3.19 4.09 19.35
C VAL A 27 4.30 4.01 18.31
N GLU A 28 5.24 4.95 18.35
CA GLU A 28 6.35 4.96 17.40
C GLU A 28 7.19 3.67 17.45
N SER A 29 7.43 3.05 16.32
CA SER A 29 8.21 1.81 16.20
C SER A 29 9.62 1.92 16.78
N GLY A 30 10.22 3.12 16.72
CA GLY A 30 11.51 3.41 17.32
C GLY A 30 11.51 3.33 18.85
N LYS A 31 10.41 3.70 19.51
CA LYS A 31 10.24 3.57 20.96
C LYS A 31 10.05 2.11 21.36
N ILE A 32 9.23 1.37 20.60
CA ILE A 32 9.01 -0.07 20.81
C ILE A 32 10.33 -0.84 20.67
N LYS A 33 11.07 -0.63 19.60
CA LYS A 33 12.37 -1.30 19.34
C LYS A 33 13.41 -1.03 20.43
N LYS A 34 13.38 0.16 21.04
CA LYS A 34 14.33 0.57 22.09
C LYS A 34 13.82 0.32 23.50
N ASN A 35 12.60 -0.19 23.65
CA ASN A 35 11.90 -0.33 24.93
C ASN A 35 11.89 0.98 25.74
N ASN A 36 11.61 2.10 25.06
CA ASN A 36 11.59 3.45 25.66
C ASN A 36 10.21 4.08 25.50
N MET A 37 9.26 3.52 26.22
CA MET A 37 7.86 3.89 26.21
C MET A 37 7.43 4.46 27.57
N THR A 38 6.40 5.31 27.54
CA THR A 38 5.70 5.69 28.80
C THR A 38 4.81 4.53 29.28
N PRO A 39 4.39 4.52 30.55
CA PRO A 39 3.46 3.48 31.06
C PRO A 39 2.14 3.39 30.26
N GLU A 40 1.67 4.50 29.71
CA GLU A 40 0.46 4.55 28.88
C GLU A 40 0.73 3.97 27.48
N GLU A 41 1.92 4.23 26.93
CA GLU A 41 2.36 3.64 25.66
C GLU A 41 2.56 2.12 25.81
N GLU A 42 3.16 1.66 26.92
CA GLU A 42 3.33 0.23 27.22
C GLU A 42 1.97 -0.49 27.23
N LYS A 43 0.97 0.03 27.93
CA LYS A 43 -0.38 -0.56 27.93
C LYS A 43 -0.99 -0.68 26.55
N ARG A 44 -0.79 0.32 25.68
CA ARG A 44 -1.28 0.26 24.30
C ARG A 44 -0.54 -0.79 23.47
N VAL A 45 0.77 -0.93 23.69
CA VAL A 45 1.58 -1.95 23.02
C VAL A 45 1.22 -3.35 23.52
N ASP A 46 0.99 -3.54 24.82
CA ASP A 46 0.53 -4.80 25.39
C ASP A 46 -0.81 -5.22 24.77
N ARG A 47 -1.75 -4.28 24.65
CA ARG A 47 -3.02 -4.55 23.97
C ARG A 47 -2.81 -4.88 22.48
N ALA A 48 -1.88 -4.21 21.80
CA ALA A 48 -1.55 -4.50 20.41
C ALA A 48 -0.92 -5.90 20.24
N ILE A 49 -0.17 -6.39 21.23
CA ILE A 49 0.35 -7.76 21.24
C ILE A 49 -0.79 -8.77 21.33
N GLU A 50 -1.73 -8.58 22.26
CA GLU A 50 -2.91 -9.44 22.37
C GLU A 50 -3.69 -9.50 21.05
N ILE A 51 -3.97 -8.34 20.45
CA ILE A 51 -4.66 -8.27 19.14
C ILE A 51 -3.88 -9.03 18.06
N LEU A 52 -2.56 -8.86 18.00
CA LEU A 52 -1.74 -9.54 16.99
C LEU A 52 -1.71 -11.06 17.21
N GLU A 53 -1.67 -11.52 18.46
CA GLU A 53 -1.67 -12.95 18.80
C GLU A 53 -3.01 -13.63 18.48
N GLU A 54 -4.11 -12.92 18.63
CA GLU A 54 -5.47 -13.39 18.29
C GLU A 54 -5.77 -13.28 16.78
N SER A 55 -5.00 -12.45 16.05
CA SER A 55 -5.23 -12.23 14.62
C SER A 55 -4.70 -13.40 13.76
N PRO A 56 -5.44 -13.84 12.74
CA PRO A 56 -4.99 -14.88 11.82
C PRO A 56 -3.98 -14.33 10.80
N ILE A 57 -2.88 -13.77 11.31
CA ILE A 57 -1.78 -13.23 10.51
C ILE A 57 -0.58 -14.16 10.66
N TYR A 58 -0.17 -14.75 9.56
CA TYR A 58 0.98 -15.64 9.48
C TYR A 58 2.20 -14.87 8.97
N LEU A 59 3.35 -15.08 9.62
CA LEU A 59 4.60 -14.41 9.28
C LEU A 59 5.64 -15.47 8.90
N GLU A 60 6.06 -15.48 7.66
CA GLU A 60 7.12 -16.35 7.14
C GLU A 60 8.31 -15.53 6.62
N ARG A 61 9.50 -16.12 6.67
CA ARG A 61 10.70 -15.50 6.14
C ARG A 61 11.61 -16.54 5.49
N GLU A 62 11.89 -16.34 4.21
CA GLU A 62 12.92 -17.09 3.48
C GLU A 62 13.61 -16.17 2.46
N PRO A 63 14.90 -15.85 2.68
CA PRO A 63 15.65 -14.98 1.76
C PRO A 63 16.10 -15.70 0.47
N ASN A 64 16.15 -17.04 0.48
CA ASN A 64 16.66 -17.84 -0.64
C ASN A 64 15.55 -18.75 -1.17
N TYR A 65 14.61 -18.16 -1.87
CA TYR A 65 13.43 -18.83 -2.42
C TYR A 65 13.49 -18.93 -3.95
N ASP A 66 12.74 -19.88 -4.51
CA ASP A 66 12.45 -20.04 -5.94
C ASP A 66 10.94 -20.10 -6.19
N CYS A 67 10.51 -20.30 -7.43
CA CYS A 67 9.09 -20.37 -7.76
C CYS A 67 8.42 -21.58 -7.11
N MET A 68 9.08 -22.73 -7.11
CA MET A 68 8.55 -23.94 -6.49
C MET A 68 8.35 -23.76 -4.97
N PHE A 69 9.25 -23.05 -4.29
CA PHE A 69 9.05 -22.70 -2.89
C PHE A 69 7.81 -21.82 -2.68
N LEU A 70 7.64 -20.78 -3.52
CA LEU A 70 6.45 -19.90 -3.46
C LEU A 70 5.15 -20.69 -3.69
N GLU A 71 5.13 -21.56 -4.70
CA GLU A 71 3.97 -22.43 -4.98
C GLU A 71 3.60 -23.28 -3.76
N ASN A 72 4.55 -24.06 -3.25
CA ASN A 72 4.33 -24.94 -2.09
C ASN A 72 3.92 -24.17 -0.83
N MET A 73 4.50 -23.00 -0.59
CA MET A 73 4.18 -22.16 0.55
C MET A 73 2.75 -21.62 0.43
N ILE A 74 2.39 -21.05 -0.72
CA ILE A 74 1.05 -20.50 -0.96
C ILE A 74 0.01 -21.59 -0.84
N GLU A 75 0.21 -22.73 -1.53
CA GLU A 75 -0.69 -23.89 -1.46
C GLU A 75 -0.88 -24.38 -0.02
N LYS A 76 0.20 -24.49 0.77
CA LYS A 76 0.13 -24.87 2.18
C LYS A 76 -0.73 -23.91 2.99
N TYR A 77 -0.49 -22.60 2.87
CA TYR A 77 -1.19 -21.61 3.69
C TYR A 77 -2.65 -21.44 3.28
N VAL A 78 -2.97 -21.54 2.00
CA VAL A 78 -4.35 -21.52 1.52
C VAL A 78 -5.11 -22.77 2.00
N ASN A 79 -4.56 -23.97 1.78
CA ASN A 79 -5.27 -25.22 2.08
C ASN A 79 -5.35 -25.54 3.57
N GLN A 80 -4.35 -25.15 4.39
CA GLN A 80 -4.32 -25.50 5.81
C GLN A 80 -4.84 -24.40 6.73
N TYR A 81 -4.73 -23.14 6.33
CA TYR A 81 -5.03 -21.99 7.16
C TYR A 81 -6.04 -21.02 6.54
N GLU A 82 -6.62 -21.39 5.40
CA GLU A 82 -7.63 -20.59 4.69
C GLU A 82 -7.19 -19.15 4.39
N VAL A 83 -5.89 -18.97 4.11
CA VAL A 83 -5.34 -17.64 3.81
C VAL A 83 -5.93 -17.12 2.51
N GLY A 84 -6.55 -15.94 2.57
CA GLY A 84 -7.12 -15.24 1.41
C GLY A 84 -6.32 -14.05 0.92
N ALA A 85 -5.31 -13.58 1.71
CA ALA A 85 -4.44 -12.49 1.30
C ALA A 85 -2.97 -12.81 1.58
N ILE A 86 -2.12 -12.60 0.58
CA ILE A 86 -0.69 -12.90 0.64
C ILE A 86 0.10 -11.66 0.27
N MET A 87 1.07 -11.29 1.10
CA MET A 87 1.96 -10.15 0.89
C MET A 87 3.40 -10.66 0.80
N ILE A 88 4.08 -10.39 -0.33
CA ILE A 88 5.48 -10.78 -0.56
C ILE A 88 6.35 -9.52 -0.53
N ASP A 89 7.20 -9.38 0.47
CA ASP A 89 8.01 -8.19 0.74
C ASP A 89 9.51 -8.54 0.83
N TYR A 90 10.20 -8.37 -0.25
CA TYR A 90 9.87 -7.96 -1.61
C TYR A 90 10.34 -9.03 -2.62
N VAL A 91 9.81 -8.95 -3.87
CA VAL A 91 10.28 -9.83 -4.94
C VAL A 91 11.60 -9.32 -5.48
N GLU A 92 12.63 -10.17 -5.39
CA GLU A 92 13.95 -9.95 -5.95
C GLU A 92 14.48 -11.20 -6.65
N LEU A 93 15.52 -11.02 -7.44
CA LEU A 93 16.19 -12.14 -8.11
C LEU A 93 17.08 -12.88 -7.11
N THR A 94 16.76 -14.15 -6.84
CA THR A 94 17.53 -15.00 -5.93
C THR A 94 18.38 -16.03 -6.70
N PRO A 95 19.50 -16.52 -6.12
CA PRO A 95 20.28 -17.59 -6.75
C PRO A 95 19.47 -18.88 -7.02
N PRO A 96 18.59 -19.35 -6.12
CA PRO A 96 17.68 -20.46 -6.42
C PRO A 96 16.79 -20.24 -7.65
N MET A 97 16.19 -19.05 -7.82
CA MET A 97 15.39 -18.71 -9.01
C MET A 97 16.19 -18.81 -10.30
N ILE A 98 17.45 -18.31 -10.29
CA ILE A 98 18.35 -18.41 -11.46
C ILE A 98 18.59 -19.89 -11.79
N GLY A 99 18.89 -20.70 -10.76
CA GLY A 99 19.13 -22.13 -10.91
C GLY A 99 17.91 -22.89 -11.41
N GLU A 100 16.73 -22.59 -10.90
CA GLU A 100 15.46 -23.15 -11.34
C GLU A 100 15.18 -22.82 -12.81
N TYR A 101 15.24 -21.54 -13.16
CA TYR A 101 14.99 -21.08 -14.54
C TYR A 101 15.99 -21.66 -15.54
N THR A 102 17.27 -21.77 -15.16
CA THR A 102 18.31 -22.40 -15.99
C THR A 102 18.02 -23.86 -16.24
N ARG A 103 17.54 -24.61 -15.22
CA ARG A 103 17.12 -26.01 -15.40
C ARG A 103 15.90 -26.12 -16.32
N MET A 104 14.89 -25.27 -16.13
CA MET A 104 13.67 -25.26 -16.96
C MET A 104 13.97 -24.98 -18.43
N THR A 105 14.89 -24.08 -18.70
CA THR A 105 15.26 -23.65 -20.06
C THR A 105 16.41 -24.46 -20.68
N ARG A 106 16.81 -25.58 -20.05
CA ARG A 106 17.88 -26.47 -20.51
C ARG A 106 19.22 -25.76 -20.76
N GLY A 107 19.58 -24.84 -19.86
CA GLY A 107 20.87 -24.14 -19.88
C GLY A 107 20.91 -22.87 -20.73
N LEU A 108 19.77 -22.37 -21.19
CA LEU A 108 19.74 -21.03 -21.81
C LEU A 108 20.16 -19.98 -20.78
N GLN A 109 20.90 -18.96 -21.24
CA GLN A 109 21.33 -17.87 -20.39
C GLN A 109 20.10 -17.16 -19.79
N ALA A 110 19.98 -17.24 -18.48
CA ALA A 110 18.89 -16.63 -17.74
C ALA A 110 19.04 -15.10 -17.70
N ARG A 111 18.07 -14.39 -18.26
CA ARG A 111 17.99 -12.93 -18.16
C ARG A 111 17.05 -12.59 -17.00
N GLU A 112 17.41 -11.55 -16.22
CA GLU A 112 16.62 -11.09 -15.10
C GLU A 112 15.15 -10.83 -15.47
N ASP A 113 14.91 -10.14 -16.58
CA ASP A 113 13.56 -9.83 -17.07
C ASP A 113 12.72 -11.11 -17.35
N SER A 114 13.35 -12.15 -17.86
CA SER A 114 12.67 -13.42 -18.17
C SER A 114 12.34 -14.20 -16.88
N ILE A 115 13.24 -14.19 -15.91
CA ILE A 115 13.01 -14.85 -14.61
C ILE A 115 11.88 -14.11 -13.86
N LEU A 116 11.91 -12.78 -13.78
CA LEU A 116 10.89 -12.00 -13.12
C LEU A 116 9.52 -12.10 -13.82
N LEU A 117 9.49 -12.26 -15.15
CA LEU A 117 8.26 -12.58 -15.89
C LEU A 117 7.71 -13.96 -15.48
N ASN A 118 8.58 -14.95 -15.33
CA ASN A 118 8.15 -16.28 -14.84
C ASN A 118 7.54 -16.18 -13.44
N VAL A 119 8.22 -15.51 -12.51
CA VAL A 119 7.72 -15.28 -11.13
C VAL A 119 6.34 -14.60 -11.15
N SER A 120 6.19 -13.52 -11.92
CA SER A 120 4.89 -12.82 -12.00
C SER A 120 3.79 -13.67 -12.63
N THR A 121 4.16 -14.56 -13.56
CA THR A 121 3.22 -15.50 -14.18
C THR A 121 2.78 -16.57 -13.18
N VAL A 122 3.70 -17.16 -12.44
CA VAL A 122 3.41 -18.12 -11.39
C VAL A 122 2.49 -17.53 -10.34
N LEU A 123 2.83 -16.34 -9.80
CA LEU A 123 2.02 -15.68 -8.79
C LEU A 123 0.61 -15.30 -9.29
N LYS A 124 0.48 -14.89 -10.57
CA LYS A 124 -0.84 -14.61 -11.15
C LYS A 124 -1.67 -15.89 -11.28
N ASN A 125 -1.08 -17.00 -11.73
CA ASN A 125 -1.75 -18.26 -11.85
C ASN A 125 -2.23 -18.77 -10.48
N LEU A 126 -1.38 -18.67 -9.44
CA LEU A 126 -1.76 -19.05 -8.07
C LEU A 126 -2.89 -18.17 -7.52
N ALA A 127 -2.86 -16.86 -7.80
CA ALA A 127 -3.94 -15.96 -7.41
C ALA A 127 -5.28 -16.35 -8.03
N GLU A 128 -5.28 -16.76 -9.30
CA GLU A 128 -6.47 -17.21 -10.03
C GLU A 128 -6.91 -18.61 -9.60
N GLU A 129 -5.97 -19.55 -9.41
CA GLU A 129 -6.25 -20.94 -9.03
C GLU A 129 -6.89 -21.05 -7.65
N PHE A 130 -6.38 -20.30 -6.68
CA PHE A 130 -6.83 -20.32 -5.30
C PHE A 130 -7.83 -19.23 -4.94
N ASP A 131 -8.17 -18.34 -5.88
CA ASP A 131 -9.04 -17.17 -5.66
C ASP A 131 -8.56 -16.33 -4.46
N VAL A 132 -7.25 -16.00 -4.43
CA VAL A 132 -6.62 -15.25 -3.36
C VAL A 132 -6.01 -13.93 -3.86
N PHE A 133 -5.95 -12.94 -2.97
CA PHE A 133 -5.27 -11.69 -3.24
C PHE A 133 -3.77 -11.82 -3.00
N ILE A 134 -2.96 -11.59 -4.04
CA ILE A 134 -1.49 -11.58 -3.92
C ILE A 134 -0.96 -10.17 -4.17
N LYS A 135 -0.36 -9.58 -3.14
CA LYS A 135 0.33 -8.30 -3.20
C LYS A 135 1.84 -8.52 -3.18
N ILE A 136 2.53 -8.02 -4.20
CA ILE A 136 4.00 -8.05 -4.25
C ILE A 136 4.56 -6.64 -4.10
N TYR A 137 5.66 -6.54 -3.39
CA TYR A 137 6.45 -5.32 -3.30
C TYR A 137 7.73 -5.48 -4.12
N THR A 138 8.23 -4.38 -4.64
CA THR A 138 9.51 -4.31 -5.32
C THR A 138 10.15 -2.95 -5.08
N GLN A 139 11.46 -2.86 -5.29
CA GLN A 139 12.17 -1.61 -5.11
C GLN A 139 11.99 -0.70 -6.32
N ILE A 140 12.07 0.62 -6.11
CA ILE A 140 12.17 1.58 -7.18
C ILE A 140 13.56 1.54 -7.83
N SER A 141 13.62 1.78 -9.14
CA SER A 141 14.85 1.82 -9.92
C SER A 141 15.75 2.99 -9.51
N ASP A 142 17.06 2.87 -9.77
CA ASP A 142 18.00 3.96 -9.50
C ASP A 142 17.69 5.21 -10.33
N ASN A 143 17.11 5.05 -11.52
CA ASN A 143 16.64 6.17 -12.33
C ASN A 143 15.49 6.92 -11.64
N ALA A 144 14.50 6.20 -11.12
CA ALA A 144 13.39 6.81 -10.39
C ALA A 144 13.80 7.39 -9.03
N ARG A 145 14.87 6.86 -8.42
CA ARG A 145 15.47 7.47 -7.21
C ARG A 145 16.13 8.82 -7.50
N ARG A 146 16.70 9.00 -8.69
CA ARG A 146 17.35 10.25 -9.13
C ARG A 146 16.34 11.22 -9.75
N ASP A 147 15.42 10.69 -10.55
CA ASP A 147 14.36 11.45 -11.20
C ASP A 147 13.02 11.10 -10.58
N HIS A 148 12.62 11.89 -9.60
CA HIS A 148 11.37 11.71 -8.86
C HIS A 148 10.12 12.01 -9.70
N THR A 149 10.27 12.38 -10.98
CA THR A 149 9.15 12.56 -11.90
C THR A 149 8.70 11.25 -12.55
N ILE A 150 9.53 10.18 -12.49
CA ILE A 150 9.18 8.85 -12.99
C ILE A 150 8.25 8.19 -11.97
N ARG A 151 6.95 8.21 -12.23
CA ARG A 151 5.88 7.77 -11.32
C ARG A 151 5.09 6.57 -11.81
N ASP A 152 5.42 6.08 -12.97
CA ASP A 152 4.77 4.96 -13.64
C ASP A 152 5.61 3.67 -13.55
N SER A 153 5.31 2.77 -14.43
CA SER A 153 6.02 1.51 -14.59
C SER A 153 7.54 1.65 -14.80
N GLY A 154 8.03 2.79 -15.26
CA GLY A 154 9.46 3.10 -15.39
C GLY A 154 10.17 3.25 -14.04
N ALA A 155 9.41 3.46 -12.97
CA ALA A 155 9.95 3.54 -11.61
C ALA A 155 10.40 2.19 -11.03
N ILE A 156 9.97 1.07 -11.60
CA ILE A 156 10.19 -0.27 -11.03
C ILE A 156 11.59 -0.78 -11.35
N LYS A 157 12.29 -1.26 -10.30
CA LYS A 157 13.59 -1.94 -10.45
C LYS A 157 13.39 -3.35 -11.03
N GLY A 158 14.28 -3.75 -11.93
CA GLY A 158 14.44 -5.12 -12.39
C GLY A 158 13.60 -5.49 -13.58
N SER A 159 12.42 -5.02 -13.82
CA SER A 159 11.79 -5.03 -15.14
C SER A 159 10.32 -4.64 -15.16
N LYS A 160 9.90 -4.17 -16.32
CA LYS A 160 8.48 -4.10 -16.68
C LYS A 160 7.79 -5.46 -16.61
N SER A 161 8.55 -6.56 -16.51
CA SER A 161 8.04 -7.93 -16.52
C SER A 161 7.18 -8.27 -15.32
N LEU A 162 7.51 -7.80 -14.12
CA LEU A 162 6.70 -8.01 -12.92
C LEU A 162 5.30 -7.40 -13.04
N GLN A 163 5.18 -6.25 -13.68
CA GLN A 163 3.90 -5.55 -13.81
C GLN A 163 3.01 -6.05 -14.97
N VAL A 164 3.57 -6.83 -15.93
CA VAL A 164 2.81 -7.31 -17.10
C VAL A 164 1.57 -8.09 -16.66
N ARG A 165 1.73 -8.94 -15.65
CA ARG A 165 0.67 -9.83 -15.13
C ARG A 165 -0.18 -9.20 -14.01
N ALA A 166 0.29 -8.14 -13.38
CA ALA A 166 -0.46 -7.48 -12.31
C ALA A 166 -1.76 -6.82 -12.83
N ASP A 167 -2.81 -6.82 -12.03
CA ASP A 167 -4.07 -6.15 -12.33
C ASP A 167 -4.03 -4.71 -11.82
N LEU A 168 -3.37 -4.48 -10.68
CA LEU A 168 -3.15 -3.16 -10.10
C LEU A 168 -1.65 -2.87 -9.98
N GLY A 169 -1.24 -1.68 -10.36
CA GLY A 169 0.14 -1.19 -10.22
C GLY A 169 0.19 0.15 -9.51
N VAL A 170 0.96 0.20 -8.41
CA VAL A 170 1.08 1.39 -7.57
C VAL A 170 2.54 1.74 -7.33
N VAL A 171 2.92 3.00 -7.59
CA VAL A 171 4.22 3.55 -7.21
C VAL A 171 4.04 4.53 -6.07
N VAL A 172 4.68 4.24 -4.93
CA VAL A 172 4.60 5.07 -3.72
C VAL A 172 5.83 5.97 -3.66
N MET A 173 5.63 7.29 -3.68
CA MET A 173 6.72 8.28 -3.66
C MET A 173 6.32 9.52 -2.88
N ARG A 174 7.33 10.28 -2.44
CA ARG A 174 7.08 11.61 -1.87
C ARG A 174 6.70 12.60 -2.98
N PRO A 175 5.82 13.58 -2.69
CA PRO A 175 5.59 14.69 -3.60
C PRO A 175 6.88 15.47 -3.90
N VAL A 176 7.00 16.00 -5.10
CA VAL A 176 8.06 16.97 -5.44
C VAL A 176 7.51 18.39 -5.38
N GLU A 177 8.39 19.38 -5.21
CA GLU A 177 8.01 20.78 -5.05
C GLU A 177 7.10 21.29 -6.19
N ARG A 178 7.38 20.88 -7.43
CA ARG A 178 6.53 21.22 -8.58
C ARG A 178 5.10 20.70 -8.42
N GLU A 179 4.93 19.47 -7.93
CA GLU A 179 3.61 18.88 -7.71
C GLU A 179 2.87 19.63 -6.59
N LEU A 180 3.56 19.92 -5.47
CA LEU A 180 2.97 20.70 -4.37
C LEU A 180 2.52 22.09 -4.83
N SER A 181 3.28 22.72 -5.73
CA SER A 181 2.90 24.03 -6.30
C SER A 181 1.63 23.93 -7.15
N MET A 182 1.49 22.86 -7.95
CA MET A 182 0.29 22.62 -8.77
C MET A 182 -0.94 22.26 -7.94
N LEU A 183 -0.72 21.62 -6.79
CA LEU A 183 -1.77 21.18 -5.85
C LEU A 183 -2.12 22.24 -4.80
N LYS A 184 -1.55 23.44 -4.87
CA LYS A 184 -1.72 24.48 -3.86
C LYS A 184 -3.18 24.72 -3.46
N PRO A 185 -4.16 24.79 -4.39
CA PRO A 185 -5.56 24.96 -4.03
C PRO A 185 -6.14 23.82 -3.17
N LEU A 186 -5.76 22.58 -3.48
CA LEU A 186 -6.19 21.40 -2.71
C LEU A 186 -5.46 21.32 -1.36
N ILE A 187 -4.19 21.68 -1.33
CA ILE A 187 -3.39 21.74 -0.11
C ILE A 187 -3.96 22.76 0.90
N ASP A 188 -4.43 23.90 0.43
CA ASP A 188 -5.02 24.93 1.29
C ASP A 188 -6.36 24.47 1.90
N LEU A 189 -7.07 23.53 1.27
CA LEU A 189 -8.32 22.95 1.76
C LEU A 189 -8.12 21.72 2.65
N TYR A 190 -7.23 20.81 2.25
CA TYR A 190 -7.12 19.45 2.84
C TYR A 190 -5.80 19.22 3.57
N GLY A 191 -4.84 20.11 3.44
CA GLY A 191 -3.52 19.98 4.02
C GLY A 191 -2.48 19.41 3.07
N GLU A 192 -1.21 19.60 3.43
CA GLU A 192 -0.06 19.22 2.61
C GLU A 192 0.25 17.74 2.72
N PRO A 193 0.27 16.98 1.58
CA PRO A 193 0.64 15.58 1.56
C PRO A 193 2.15 15.40 1.70
N ASN A 194 2.57 14.32 2.36
CA ASN A 194 3.97 13.91 2.40
C ASN A 194 4.25 12.61 1.64
N ILE A 195 3.19 12.00 1.08
CA ILE A 195 3.27 10.78 0.29
C ILE A 195 2.21 10.83 -0.83
N CYS A 196 2.53 10.17 -1.95
CA CYS A 196 1.62 9.99 -3.08
C CYS A 196 1.65 8.52 -3.52
N LEU A 197 0.47 7.92 -3.63
CA LEU A 197 0.27 6.62 -4.26
C LEU A 197 -0.13 6.89 -5.71
N ASN A 198 0.78 6.58 -6.63
CA ASN A 198 0.54 6.76 -8.06
C ASN A 198 0.01 5.44 -8.64
N ILE A 199 -1.28 5.36 -8.85
CA ILE A 199 -1.95 4.22 -9.48
C ILE A 199 -1.75 4.34 -10.99
N TYR A 200 -0.73 3.66 -11.52
CA TYR A 200 -0.37 3.72 -12.94
C TYR A 200 -0.96 2.57 -13.76
N LYS A 201 -1.60 1.62 -13.12
CA LYS A 201 -2.30 0.50 -13.75
C LYS A 201 -3.48 0.11 -12.88
N ASN A 202 -4.65 0.03 -13.47
CA ASN A 202 -5.88 -0.40 -12.82
C ASN A 202 -6.76 -1.09 -13.88
N ARG A 203 -6.64 -2.42 -13.99
CA ARG A 203 -7.24 -3.18 -15.11
C ARG A 203 -8.75 -3.27 -15.00
N ASP A 204 -9.25 -3.49 -13.79
CA ASP A 204 -10.67 -3.76 -13.54
C ASP A 204 -11.39 -2.59 -12.85
N GLY A 205 -10.69 -1.46 -12.64
CA GLY A 205 -11.25 -0.29 -11.99
C GLY A 205 -11.84 0.73 -12.97
N ASP A 206 -13.03 1.22 -12.67
CA ASP A 206 -13.76 2.21 -13.49
C ASP A 206 -13.04 3.56 -13.59
N LEU A 207 -12.25 3.90 -12.57
CA LEU A 207 -11.55 5.20 -12.50
C LEU A 207 -10.30 5.30 -13.37
N GLY A 208 -9.82 4.17 -13.95
CA GLY A 208 -8.58 4.16 -14.71
C GLY A 208 -7.34 4.41 -13.84
N GLU A 209 -6.47 5.32 -14.28
CA GLU A 209 -5.21 5.67 -13.59
C GLU A 209 -5.40 6.99 -12.83
N PHE A 210 -4.96 7.04 -11.55
CA PHE A 210 -5.13 8.20 -10.68
C PHE A 210 -4.04 8.29 -9.61
N LYS A 211 -4.03 9.38 -8.83
CA LYS A 211 -3.10 9.63 -7.74
C LYS A 211 -3.86 9.84 -6.43
N VAL A 212 -3.44 9.12 -5.39
CA VAL A 212 -3.93 9.34 -4.02
C VAL A 212 -2.88 10.11 -3.24
N TRP A 213 -3.23 11.28 -2.77
CA TRP A 213 -2.37 12.16 -1.98
C TRP A 213 -2.72 12.01 -0.52
N GLY A 214 -1.71 11.78 0.30
CA GLY A 214 -1.95 11.52 1.71
C GLY A 214 -0.80 11.96 2.60
N ARG A 215 -1.03 11.77 3.88
CA ARG A 215 -0.05 11.98 4.92
C ARG A 215 0.21 10.66 5.63
N ILE A 216 1.47 10.25 5.71
CA ILE A 216 1.90 9.10 6.49
C ILE A 216 2.73 9.56 7.68
N ASN A 217 2.41 9.04 8.86
CA ASN A 217 3.27 9.15 10.02
C ASN A 217 4.30 8.02 9.99
N LEU A 218 5.56 8.35 9.73
CA LEU A 218 6.64 7.36 9.63
C LEU A 218 7.02 6.72 10.97
N GLY A 219 6.51 7.22 12.10
CA GLY A 219 6.72 6.63 13.41
C GLY A 219 5.84 5.42 13.67
N ASN A 220 4.56 5.52 13.32
CA ASN A 220 3.54 4.49 13.55
C ASN A 220 2.86 3.97 12.28
N TYR A 221 3.23 4.49 11.11
CA TYR A 221 2.76 4.06 9.77
C TYR A 221 1.28 4.32 9.49
N HIS A 222 0.60 5.13 10.30
CA HIS A 222 -0.77 5.55 10.00
C HIS A 222 -0.77 6.43 8.77
N PHE A 223 -1.66 6.11 7.83
CA PHE A 223 -1.87 6.82 6.59
C PHE A 223 -3.21 7.54 6.63
N GLU A 224 -3.19 8.85 6.35
CA GLU A 224 -4.36 9.70 6.19
C GLU A 224 -4.46 10.06 4.70
N GLU A 225 -5.57 9.71 4.07
CA GLU A 225 -5.89 10.15 2.72
C GLU A 225 -6.41 11.60 2.78
N LEU A 226 -5.83 12.47 1.96
CA LEU A 226 -6.23 13.87 1.90
C LEU A 226 -7.13 14.16 0.71
N PHE A 227 -6.71 13.80 -0.49
CA PHE A 227 -7.46 13.99 -1.74
C PHE A 227 -6.93 13.10 -2.86
N ILE A 228 -7.75 12.98 -3.93
CA ILE A 228 -7.43 12.18 -5.11
C ILE A 228 -7.46 13.08 -6.35
N THR A 229 -6.51 12.85 -7.27
CA THR A 229 -6.43 13.57 -8.54
C THR A 229 -6.21 12.62 -9.71
N ASP A 230 -6.51 13.09 -10.92
CA ASP A 230 -5.99 12.49 -12.13
C ASP A 230 -4.46 12.71 -12.28
N TRP A 231 -3.88 12.22 -13.36
CA TRP A 231 -2.45 12.42 -13.65
C TRP A 231 -2.10 13.86 -14.03
N SER A 232 -3.09 14.68 -14.40
CA SER A 232 -2.96 16.11 -14.70
C SER A 232 -3.17 16.98 -13.46
N TYR A 233 -3.25 16.38 -12.27
CA TYR A 233 -3.46 17.03 -10.96
C TYR A 233 -4.84 17.69 -10.79
N ARG A 234 -5.83 17.31 -11.60
CA ARG A 234 -7.22 17.75 -11.44
C ARG A 234 -7.89 16.87 -10.40
N PRO A 235 -8.66 17.42 -9.46
CA PRO A 235 -9.37 16.62 -8.47
C PRO A 235 -10.43 15.73 -9.14
N PHE A 236 -10.61 14.53 -8.61
CA PHE A 236 -11.71 13.67 -9.02
C PHE A 236 -13.03 14.25 -8.53
N ARG A 237 -13.99 14.36 -9.43
CA ARG A 237 -15.35 14.81 -9.13
C ARG A 237 -16.30 13.68 -8.77
N GLU A 238 -15.88 12.43 -9.01
CA GLU A 238 -16.70 11.26 -8.75
C GLU A 238 -16.54 10.79 -7.30
N LYS A 239 -17.67 10.43 -6.69
CA LYS A 239 -17.74 9.92 -5.34
C LYS A 239 -17.13 8.53 -5.30
N ILE A 240 -15.98 8.37 -4.63
CA ILE A 240 -15.41 7.05 -4.39
C ILE A 240 -16.17 6.43 -3.22
N GLU A 241 -16.96 5.41 -3.50
CA GLU A 241 -17.57 4.60 -2.45
C GLU A 241 -16.50 3.72 -1.80
N LYS A 242 -16.25 3.94 -0.51
CA LYS A 242 -15.43 3.01 0.29
C LYS A 242 -16.26 1.76 0.55
N VAL A 243 -15.84 0.64 -0.03
CA VAL A 243 -16.40 -0.66 0.32
C VAL A 243 -15.74 -1.12 1.61
N TYR A 244 -16.47 -1.02 2.73
CA TYR A 244 -16.05 -1.66 3.96
C TYR A 244 -16.44 -3.14 3.88
N LEU A 245 -15.44 -4.01 3.90
CA LEU A 245 -15.67 -5.43 4.13
C LEU A 245 -16.12 -5.55 5.60
N HIS A 246 -17.42 -5.68 5.81
CA HIS A 246 -17.94 -5.99 7.14
C HIS A 246 -17.45 -7.39 7.53
N SER A 247 -16.50 -7.46 8.45
CA SER A 247 -16.40 -8.63 9.30
C SER A 247 -17.55 -8.56 10.29
N ASP A 248 -18.30 -9.64 10.46
CA ASP A 248 -19.42 -9.73 11.41
C ASP A 248 -18.98 -9.63 12.89
N THR A 249 -17.73 -9.33 13.15
CA THR A 249 -17.19 -9.02 14.47
C THR A 249 -17.36 -7.53 14.73
N LYS A 250 -18.41 -7.19 15.46
CA LYS A 250 -18.59 -5.89 16.10
C LYS A 250 -17.54 -5.74 17.20
N ASP A 251 -16.34 -5.36 16.86
CA ASP A 251 -15.35 -4.96 17.84
C ASP A 251 -15.46 -3.45 18.10
N GLU A 252 -15.60 -3.09 19.37
CA GLU A 252 -15.63 -1.70 19.87
C GLU A 252 -14.41 -0.87 19.38
N PHE A 253 -13.35 -1.53 18.95
CA PHE A 253 -12.13 -0.90 18.44
C PHE A 253 -12.33 -0.20 17.08
N VAL A 254 -13.26 -0.66 16.23
CA VAL A 254 -13.60 0.00 14.96
C VAL A 254 -14.33 1.31 15.23
N SER A 255 -15.11 1.41 16.32
CA SER A 255 -15.86 2.61 16.66
C SER A 255 -14.97 3.79 17.11
N GLU A 256 -13.77 3.54 17.64
CA GLU A 256 -12.82 4.60 17.96
C GLU A 256 -12.03 5.09 16.73
N LEU A 257 -11.86 4.24 15.72
CA LEU A 257 -11.27 4.62 14.43
C LEU A 257 -12.27 5.31 13.49
N GLU A 258 -13.57 5.07 13.67
CA GLU A 258 -14.64 5.71 12.87
C GLU A 258 -14.89 7.19 13.23
N THR A 259 -14.25 7.73 14.28
CA THR A 259 -14.40 9.15 14.65
C THR A 259 -13.59 10.10 13.76
N ASP A 260 -12.68 9.62 12.96
CA ASP A 260 -12.05 10.42 11.90
C ASP A 260 -12.86 10.29 10.61
N THR A 261 -13.96 11.01 10.55
CA THR A 261 -14.78 11.19 9.35
C THR A 261 -13.90 11.71 8.21
N VAL A 262 -13.64 10.84 7.25
CA VAL A 262 -13.17 11.28 5.94
C VAL A 262 -14.30 12.10 5.32
N HIS A 263 -14.11 13.39 5.24
CA HIS A 263 -15.03 14.27 4.51
C HIS A 263 -14.97 13.88 3.04
N ILE A 264 -16.00 13.17 2.58
CA ILE A 264 -16.24 12.96 1.16
C ILE A 264 -16.72 14.32 0.64
N MET A 265 -16.02 14.87 -0.36
CA MET A 265 -16.43 16.10 -1.02
C MET A 265 -17.82 15.89 -1.64
N GLU A 266 -18.78 16.73 -1.30
CA GLU A 266 -19.98 16.91 -2.11
C GLU A 266 -19.62 17.80 -3.30
N ASP A 267 -20.30 17.62 -4.46
CA ASP A 267 -20.01 18.38 -5.69
C ASP A 267 -20.00 19.91 -5.49
N ASP A 268 -20.72 20.40 -4.49
CA ASP A 268 -20.81 21.82 -4.13
C ASP A 268 -19.58 22.35 -3.36
N ASP A 269 -18.68 21.48 -2.87
CA ASP A 269 -17.50 21.85 -2.08
C ASP A 269 -16.20 21.85 -2.92
N LEU A 270 -16.29 21.44 -4.18
CA LEU A 270 -15.12 21.44 -5.07
C LEU A 270 -14.87 22.80 -5.71
N PRO A 271 -13.61 23.29 -5.73
CA PRO A 271 -13.31 24.47 -6.51
C PRO A 271 -13.53 24.21 -7.99
N MET A 272 -14.30 25.09 -8.66
CA MET A 272 -14.45 25.03 -10.11
C MET A 272 -13.17 25.51 -10.78
N PHE A 273 -12.67 24.73 -11.71
CA PHE A 273 -11.47 25.03 -12.48
C PHE A 273 -11.85 25.35 -13.92
N ASP A 274 -11.16 26.32 -14.51
CA ASP A 274 -11.21 26.59 -15.95
C ASP A 274 -10.61 25.40 -16.71
N GLU A 275 -11.35 24.88 -17.68
CA GLU A 275 -10.94 23.68 -18.43
C GLU A 275 -9.71 23.91 -19.33
N GLU A 276 -9.44 25.16 -19.73
CA GLU A 276 -8.31 25.49 -20.61
C GLU A 276 -7.07 25.95 -19.82
N THR A 277 -7.27 26.68 -18.73
CA THR A 277 -6.16 27.29 -17.98
C THR A 277 -5.82 26.55 -16.71
N GLY A 278 -6.74 25.76 -16.15
CA GLY A 278 -6.57 25.08 -14.86
C GLY A 278 -6.65 26.01 -13.65
N GLU A 279 -7.08 27.27 -13.85
CA GLU A 279 -7.25 28.24 -12.77
C GLU A 279 -8.58 28.08 -12.05
N ILE A 280 -8.64 28.46 -10.76
CA ILE A 280 -9.88 28.39 -9.96
C ILE A 280 -10.81 29.51 -10.42
N ILE A 281 -12.05 29.14 -10.85
CA ILE A 281 -13.07 30.08 -11.31
C ILE A 281 -13.92 30.62 -10.14
N GLU A 282 -14.10 29.83 -9.07
CA GLU A 282 -14.89 30.23 -7.88
C GLU A 282 -14.19 29.87 -6.57
N GLU A 283 -14.24 30.79 -5.59
CA GLU A 283 -13.78 30.52 -4.21
C GLU A 283 -14.79 29.63 -3.48
N VAL A 284 -14.33 28.47 -3.02
CA VAL A 284 -15.12 27.55 -2.20
C VAL A 284 -15.52 28.21 -0.89
N ARG A 285 -16.79 28.20 -0.54
CA ARG A 285 -17.28 28.61 0.78
C ARG A 285 -16.78 27.62 1.82
N LYS A 286 -15.97 28.09 2.79
CA LYS A 286 -15.52 27.27 3.93
C LYS A 286 -16.71 26.55 4.60
N PRO A 287 -16.62 25.25 4.86
CA PRO A 287 -17.68 24.51 5.54
C PRO A 287 -18.02 25.20 6.88
N ARG A 288 -19.29 25.46 7.12
CA ARG A 288 -19.76 26.02 8.39
C ARG A 288 -19.56 24.98 9.47
N GLY A 289 -18.65 25.26 10.40
CA GLY A 289 -18.35 24.42 11.56
C GLY A 289 -19.64 23.99 12.26
N ILE A 290 -19.77 22.69 12.50
CA ILE A 290 -20.88 22.09 13.24
C ILE A 290 -20.84 22.69 14.66
N ARG A 291 -21.85 23.47 15.01
CA ARG A 291 -22.10 23.90 16.39
C ARG A 291 -22.41 22.65 17.22
N ARG A 292 -21.49 22.26 18.10
CA ARG A 292 -21.81 21.30 19.16
C ARG A 292 -22.92 21.87 20.02
N SER A 293 -24.11 21.28 19.96
CA SER A 293 -25.17 21.52 20.94
C SER A 293 -24.74 20.86 22.26
N ARG A 294 -24.49 21.67 23.26
CA ARG A 294 -24.44 21.21 24.66
C ARG A 294 -25.88 20.94 25.08
N SER A 295 -26.16 19.75 25.51
CA SER A 295 -27.17 19.41 26.48
C SER A 295 -26.74 18.18 27.26
#